data_3c4caede7a7e3f31f886638f4d86225b
#
_entry.id   3c4caede7a7e3f31f886638f4d86225b
#
_cell.length_a   1.000
_cell.length_b   1.000
_cell.length_c   1.000
_cell.angle_alpha   90.00
_cell.angle_beta   90.00
_cell.angle_gamma   90.00
#
_symmetry.space_group_name_H-M   'P 1'
#
loop_
_entity.id
_entity.type
_entity.pdbx_description
1 polymer ?
#
loop_
_entity_poly.entity_id
_entity_poly.type
_entity_poly.pdbx_seq_one_letter_code
_entity_poly.pdbx_strand_id
1 'polypeptide(L)'
;ITGAEAATDIIKKYPMESTQFLPFAGSDMKALITTNDASIEKHIATAVVDLLNDKSYFTAQIAQVTAKTSLDEQVIGYLNVAQDAMKVYQLQNALSWLNIRAIEEAYNDMAKSKTFDKVANQAKLVQLKQLIASGFSGIYKNDAASLQAASKALSLKREILLANPVLDIDKIIVGRYKIGTTARQVNPRALGTQNNNWSNQTSASRGGFNAEIAELSNLRGDIKTRTIFKPNNGSSVPDLKLHWDAERLMFSMVDTDKRWQVFEVKLDGTGLKKLIETPEKDLEFFDATYLPSGKIIAVSNIGYNGVPCVNGNDEVGNMCLYDPKDGSLRRLTFDQDANWAPTVMNNGRIMYTRWE
;
A
#
# COMPACT_ATOMS: atom_id res chain seq x y z
N ILE A 1 -8.51 -27.98 21.03
CA ILE A 1 -7.70 -26.89 20.47
C ILE A 1 -7.39 -25.96 21.62
N THR A 2 -6.12 -25.76 21.96
CA THR A 2 -5.72 -24.78 22.98
C THR A 2 -5.87 -23.37 22.39
N GLY A 3 -6.08 -22.33 23.22
CA GLY A 3 -6.19 -20.94 22.75
C GLY A 3 -5.01 -20.48 21.89
N ALA A 4 -3.81 -21.02 22.13
CA ALA A 4 -2.61 -20.76 21.32
C ALA A 4 -2.70 -21.37 19.91
N GLU A 5 -3.33 -22.54 19.73
CA GLU A 5 -3.57 -23.15 18.42
C GLU A 5 -4.62 -22.40 17.65
N ALA A 6 -5.70 -21.95 18.29
CA ALA A 6 -6.74 -21.15 17.67
C ALA A 6 -6.22 -19.78 17.22
N ALA A 7 -5.40 -19.10 18.03
CA ALA A 7 -4.75 -17.85 17.64
C ALA A 7 -3.80 -18.05 16.45
N THR A 8 -3.05 -19.16 16.41
CA THR A 8 -2.16 -19.51 15.30
C THR A 8 -2.95 -19.78 14.01
N ASP A 9 -4.10 -20.44 14.11
CA ASP A 9 -4.95 -20.74 12.95
C ASP A 9 -5.65 -19.50 12.41
N ILE A 10 -6.05 -18.55 13.27
CA ILE A 10 -6.56 -17.24 12.83
C ILE A 10 -5.46 -16.48 12.09
N ILE A 11 -4.24 -16.42 12.63
CA ILE A 11 -3.12 -15.75 11.98
C ILE A 11 -2.80 -16.39 10.62
N LYS A 12 -2.89 -17.72 10.50
CA LYS A 12 -2.68 -18.42 9.23
C LYS A 12 -3.82 -18.20 8.24
N LYS A 13 -5.06 -18.19 8.70
CA LYS A 13 -6.26 -18.10 7.86
C LYS A 13 -6.56 -16.66 7.41
N TYR A 14 -6.19 -15.68 8.24
CA TYR A 14 -6.43 -14.25 8.01
C TYR A 14 -5.16 -13.44 8.27
N PRO A 15 -4.10 -13.60 7.46
CA PRO A 15 -2.79 -12.96 7.72
C PRO A 15 -2.83 -11.43 7.61
N MET A 16 -3.74 -10.86 6.83
CA MET A 16 -3.90 -9.40 6.70
C MET A 16 -4.67 -8.82 7.88
N GLU A 17 -5.74 -9.47 8.29
CA GLU A 17 -6.58 -9.07 9.40
C GLU A 17 -5.87 -9.28 10.75
N SER A 18 -5.10 -10.35 10.89
CA SER A 18 -4.34 -10.62 12.11
C SER A 18 -3.28 -9.56 12.41
N THR A 19 -2.76 -8.85 11.40
CA THR A 19 -1.86 -7.70 11.62
C THR A 19 -2.59 -6.52 12.27
N GLN A 20 -3.90 -6.42 12.13
CA GLN A 20 -4.72 -5.41 12.78
C GLN A 20 -5.09 -5.82 14.24
N PHE A 21 -5.14 -7.12 14.53
CA PHE A 21 -5.42 -7.64 15.88
C PHE A 21 -4.19 -7.60 16.81
N LEU A 22 -2.99 -7.79 16.28
CA LEU A 22 -1.76 -7.86 17.07
C LEU A 22 -1.41 -6.58 17.85
N PRO A 23 -1.69 -5.35 17.35
CA PRO A 23 -1.50 -4.15 18.14
C PRO A 23 -2.40 -4.05 19.37
N PHE A 24 -3.58 -4.69 19.34
CA PHE A 24 -4.55 -4.71 20.45
C PHE A 24 -4.28 -5.83 21.45
N ALA A 25 -3.44 -6.80 21.08
CA ALA A 25 -3.09 -7.93 21.91
C ALA A 25 -2.02 -7.62 22.96
N GLY A 26 -1.26 -6.56 22.84
CA GLY A 26 -0.32 -5.98 23.80
C GLY A 26 0.46 -6.97 24.69
N SER A 27 0.91 -6.49 25.86
CA SER A 27 1.59 -7.30 26.89
C SER A 27 0.68 -8.37 27.54
N ASP A 28 -0.63 -8.20 27.43
CA ASP A 28 -1.61 -9.07 28.07
C ASP A 28 -1.78 -10.41 27.35
N MET A 29 -1.44 -10.49 26.04
CA MET A 29 -1.45 -11.77 25.31
C MET A 29 -0.54 -12.83 25.91
N LYS A 30 0.63 -12.45 26.46
CA LYS A 30 1.52 -13.43 27.11
C LYS A 30 0.90 -14.03 28.38
N ALA A 31 0.12 -13.25 29.12
CA ALA A 31 -0.60 -13.72 30.29
C ALA A 31 -1.79 -14.63 29.90
N LEU A 32 -2.47 -14.34 28.80
CA LEU A 32 -3.62 -15.11 28.30
C LEU A 32 -3.21 -16.48 27.71
N ILE A 33 -2.04 -16.60 27.08
CA ILE A 33 -1.54 -17.87 26.50
C ILE A 33 -1.32 -18.97 27.55
N THR A 34 -1.23 -18.62 28.83
CA THR A 34 -1.03 -19.59 29.92
C THR A 34 -2.34 -20.16 30.49
N THR A 35 -3.50 -19.65 30.05
CA THR A 35 -4.81 -20.10 30.53
C THR A 35 -5.42 -21.14 29.61
N ASN A 36 -5.97 -22.22 30.17
CA ASN A 36 -6.69 -23.24 29.41
C ASN A 36 -8.20 -22.92 29.39
N ASP A 37 -8.52 -21.71 28.92
CA ASP A 37 -9.87 -21.20 28.78
C ASP A 37 -9.99 -20.38 27.48
N ALA A 38 -11.19 -19.86 27.16
CA ALA A 38 -11.45 -19.07 25.97
C ALA A 38 -11.10 -17.56 26.12
N SER A 39 -10.24 -17.20 27.04
CA SER A 39 -9.91 -15.79 27.36
C SER A 39 -9.27 -15.05 26.20
N ILE A 40 -8.44 -15.73 25.39
CA ILE A 40 -7.77 -15.14 24.21
C ILE A 40 -8.83 -14.79 23.14
N GLU A 41 -9.69 -15.73 22.80
CA GLU A 41 -10.73 -15.59 21.78
C GLU A 41 -11.72 -14.52 22.20
N LYS A 42 -12.09 -14.47 23.47
CA LYS A 42 -12.93 -13.42 24.05
C LYS A 42 -12.26 -12.05 23.93
N HIS A 43 -10.97 -11.96 24.24
CA HIS A 43 -10.20 -10.72 24.11
C HIS A 43 -10.15 -10.24 22.64
N ILE A 44 -9.88 -11.15 21.70
CA ILE A 44 -9.89 -10.84 20.27
C ILE A 44 -11.28 -10.35 19.85
N ALA A 45 -12.34 -11.06 20.20
CA ALA A 45 -13.72 -10.66 19.85
C ALA A 45 -14.05 -9.28 20.40
N THR A 46 -13.71 -9.02 21.67
CA THR A 46 -13.94 -7.72 22.32
C THR A 46 -13.16 -6.60 21.63
N ALA A 47 -11.89 -6.84 21.32
CA ALA A 47 -11.05 -5.84 20.65
C ALA A 47 -11.57 -5.46 19.26
N VAL A 48 -12.09 -6.43 18.49
CA VAL A 48 -12.72 -6.16 17.19
C VAL A 48 -14.02 -5.41 17.34
N VAL A 49 -14.88 -5.83 18.27
CA VAL A 49 -16.15 -5.18 18.55
C VAL A 49 -15.96 -3.73 18.98
N ASP A 50 -14.89 -3.43 19.72
CA ASP A 50 -14.55 -2.08 20.15
C ASP A 50 -14.19 -1.13 19.00
N LEU A 51 -13.87 -1.65 17.81
CA LEU A 51 -13.64 -0.84 16.60
C LEU A 51 -14.94 -0.35 15.94
N LEU A 52 -16.10 -0.92 16.30
CA LEU A 52 -17.38 -0.57 15.69
C LEU A 52 -17.95 0.74 16.26
N ASN A 53 -18.56 1.55 15.42
CA ASN A 53 -19.28 2.76 15.82
C ASN A 53 -20.50 2.44 16.70
N ASP A 54 -21.24 1.35 16.38
CA ASP A 54 -22.28 0.78 17.24
C ASP A 54 -21.92 -0.68 17.52
N LYS A 55 -21.60 -0.95 18.77
CA LYS A 55 -21.15 -2.26 19.23
C LYS A 55 -22.20 -3.03 20.04
N SER A 56 -23.38 -2.46 20.24
CA SER A 56 -24.40 -3.00 21.14
C SER A 56 -24.80 -4.45 20.82
N TYR A 57 -25.04 -4.77 19.56
CA TYR A 57 -25.40 -6.12 19.11
C TYR A 57 -24.28 -7.12 19.39
N PHE A 58 -23.05 -6.82 18.97
CA PHE A 58 -21.94 -7.75 19.13
C PHE A 58 -21.49 -7.90 20.59
N THR A 59 -21.64 -6.88 21.40
CA THR A 59 -21.43 -6.97 22.87
C THR A 59 -22.43 -7.95 23.47
N ALA A 60 -23.71 -7.92 23.04
CA ALA A 60 -24.69 -8.89 23.48
C ALA A 60 -24.36 -10.33 23.01
N GLN A 61 -23.83 -10.49 21.78
CA GLN A 61 -23.35 -11.78 21.30
C GLN A 61 -22.19 -12.34 22.14
N ILE A 62 -21.21 -11.49 22.50
CA ILE A 62 -20.12 -11.89 23.42
C ILE A 62 -20.68 -12.37 24.75
N ALA A 63 -21.67 -11.68 25.33
CA ALA A 63 -22.31 -12.09 26.58
C ALA A 63 -23.00 -13.44 26.47
N GLN A 64 -23.71 -13.71 25.34
CA GLN A 64 -24.34 -15.00 25.09
C GLN A 64 -23.30 -16.13 24.95
N VAL A 65 -22.18 -15.89 24.27
CA VAL A 65 -21.07 -16.86 24.17
C VAL A 65 -20.46 -17.12 25.54
N THR A 66 -20.29 -16.07 26.37
CA THR A 66 -19.74 -16.20 27.75
C THR A 66 -20.62 -17.10 28.65
N ALA A 67 -21.92 -17.13 28.43
CA ALA A 67 -22.88 -17.92 29.19
C ALA A 67 -22.87 -19.43 28.81
N LYS A 68 -22.18 -19.84 27.74
CA LYS A 68 -22.03 -21.24 27.36
C LYS A 68 -21.10 -21.99 28.32
N THR A 69 -21.38 -23.28 28.53
CA THR A 69 -20.64 -24.15 29.47
C THR A 69 -19.51 -24.92 28.81
N SER A 70 -19.60 -25.16 27.50
CA SER A 70 -18.58 -25.87 26.72
C SER A 70 -17.47 -24.91 26.29
N LEU A 71 -16.22 -25.26 26.58
CA LEU A 71 -15.06 -24.47 26.14
C LEU A 71 -14.98 -24.36 24.62
N ASP A 72 -15.21 -25.46 23.90
CA ASP A 72 -15.19 -25.45 22.43
C ASP A 72 -16.29 -24.54 21.85
N GLU A 73 -17.49 -24.54 22.45
CA GLU A 73 -18.55 -23.62 22.02
C GLU A 73 -18.23 -22.16 22.31
N GLN A 74 -17.52 -21.87 23.41
CA GLN A 74 -17.04 -20.52 23.71
C GLN A 74 -15.98 -20.07 22.70
N VAL A 75 -14.96 -20.90 22.44
CA VAL A 75 -13.90 -20.63 21.47
C VAL A 75 -14.49 -20.34 20.10
N ILE A 76 -15.28 -21.27 19.55
CA ILE A 76 -15.92 -21.11 18.24
C ILE A 76 -16.84 -19.88 18.22
N GLY A 77 -17.61 -19.67 19.28
CA GLY A 77 -18.53 -18.56 19.41
C GLY A 77 -17.82 -17.19 19.36
N TYR A 78 -16.74 -17.00 20.11
CA TYR A 78 -15.97 -15.76 20.09
C TYR A 78 -15.29 -15.54 18.74
N LEU A 79 -14.76 -16.57 18.09
CA LEU A 79 -14.16 -16.46 16.78
C LEU A 79 -15.20 -16.04 15.72
N ASN A 80 -16.40 -16.58 15.77
CA ASN A 80 -17.49 -16.19 14.87
C ASN A 80 -17.89 -14.73 15.10
N VAL A 81 -18.02 -14.29 16.35
CA VAL A 81 -18.32 -12.90 16.71
C VAL A 81 -17.22 -11.97 16.16
N ALA A 82 -15.95 -12.32 16.36
CA ALA A 82 -14.83 -11.55 15.85
C ALA A 82 -14.84 -11.45 14.32
N GLN A 83 -15.11 -12.56 13.63
CA GLN A 83 -15.18 -12.59 12.16
C GLN A 83 -16.32 -11.73 11.61
N ASP A 84 -17.50 -11.83 12.19
CA ASP A 84 -18.66 -11.05 11.75
C ASP A 84 -18.50 -9.56 12.08
N ALA A 85 -18.01 -9.23 13.29
CA ALA A 85 -17.70 -7.85 13.65
C ALA A 85 -16.62 -7.26 12.73
N MET A 86 -15.61 -8.03 12.31
CA MET A 86 -14.59 -7.57 11.36
C MET A 86 -15.19 -7.26 9.99
N LYS A 87 -16.12 -8.06 9.47
CA LYS A 87 -16.82 -7.75 8.22
C LYS A 87 -17.56 -6.42 8.33
N VAL A 88 -18.24 -6.19 9.44
CA VAL A 88 -18.94 -4.92 9.70
C VAL A 88 -17.96 -3.76 9.80
N TYR A 89 -16.84 -3.92 10.48
CA TYR A 89 -15.78 -2.91 10.58
C TYR A 89 -15.22 -2.54 9.20
N GLN A 90 -14.93 -3.52 8.35
CA GLN A 90 -14.47 -3.27 6.98
C GLN A 90 -15.49 -2.48 6.16
N LEU A 91 -16.78 -2.84 6.26
CA LEU A 91 -17.86 -2.11 5.60
C LEU A 91 -18.02 -0.70 6.16
N GLN A 92 -18.00 -0.52 7.48
CA GLN A 92 -18.03 0.78 8.14
C GLN A 92 -16.94 1.70 7.60
N ASN A 93 -15.70 1.21 7.54
CA ASN A 93 -14.57 1.99 7.02
C ASN A 93 -14.74 2.30 5.53
N ALA A 94 -15.14 1.34 4.72
CA ALA A 94 -15.36 1.57 3.29
C ALA A 94 -16.50 2.58 3.03
N LEU A 95 -17.56 2.54 3.82
CA LEU A 95 -18.69 3.46 3.76
C LEU A 95 -18.32 4.88 4.23
N SER A 96 -17.38 5.04 5.16
CA SER A 96 -16.92 6.36 5.59
C SER A 96 -16.28 7.17 4.45
N TRP A 97 -15.79 6.49 3.41
CA TRP A 97 -15.28 7.10 2.17
C TRP A 97 -16.32 7.23 1.06
N LEU A 98 -17.61 6.96 1.36
CA LEU A 98 -18.70 7.05 0.41
C LEU A 98 -19.22 8.50 0.35
N ASN A 99 -18.57 9.34 -0.45
CA ASN A 99 -18.99 10.71 -0.67
C ASN A 99 -19.82 10.80 -1.97
N ILE A 100 -21.14 10.83 -1.83
CA ILE A 100 -22.05 10.87 -2.98
C ILE A 100 -21.89 12.11 -3.84
N ARG A 101 -21.61 13.28 -3.23
CA ARG A 101 -21.39 14.52 -3.95
C ARG A 101 -20.18 14.41 -4.87
N ALA A 102 -19.06 13.90 -4.36
CA ALA A 102 -17.86 13.71 -5.18
C ALA A 102 -18.08 12.70 -6.31
N ILE A 103 -18.90 11.65 -6.09
CA ILE A 103 -19.27 10.68 -7.13
C ILE A 103 -20.13 11.34 -8.22
N GLU A 104 -21.07 12.22 -7.84
CA GLU A 104 -21.89 12.98 -8.78
C GLU A 104 -21.07 13.95 -9.60
N GLU A 105 -20.14 14.67 -8.98
CA GLU A 105 -19.22 15.57 -9.66
C GLU A 105 -18.35 14.82 -10.66
N ALA A 106 -17.81 13.65 -10.27
CA ALA A 106 -17.05 12.77 -11.16
C ALA A 106 -17.92 12.24 -12.33
N TYR A 107 -19.16 11.80 -12.07
CA TYR A 107 -20.09 11.40 -13.11
C TYR A 107 -20.37 12.53 -14.09
N ASN A 108 -20.66 13.74 -13.60
CA ASN A 108 -20.95 14.90 -14.44
C ASN A 108 -19.75 15.30 -15.31
N ASP A 109 -18.54 15.14 -14.81
CA ASP A 109 -17.32 15.39 -15.58
C ASP A 109 -17.13 14.32 -16.68
N MET A 110 -17.22 13.03 -16.34
CA MET A 110 -17.14 11.92 -17.28
C MET A 110 -18.23 12.01 -18.37
N ALA A 111 -19.44 12.50 -18.02
CA ALA A 111 -20.54 12.67 -18.94
C ALA A 111 -20.29 13.69 -20.05
N LYS A 112 -19.23 14.49 -19.99
CA LYS A 112 -18.78 15.36 -21.07
C LYS A 112 -18.08 14.58 -22.20
N SER A 113 -17.55 13.40 -21.89
CA SER A 113 -16.91 12.53 -22.88
C SER A 113 -17.95 11.85 -23.79
N LYS A 114 -17.60 11.74 -25.08
CA LYS A 114 -18.44 11.07 -26.08
C LYS A 114 -18.43 9.54 -25.92
N THR A 115 -17.40 9.00 -25.30
CA THR A 115 -17.21 7.55 -25.11
C THR A 115 -17.78 7.03 -23.79
N PHE A 116 -18.26 7.92 -22.92
CA PHE A 116 -18.86 7.54 -21.66
C PHE A 116 -20.33 7.08 -21.80
N ASP A 117 -20.67 5.89 -21.33
CA ASP A 117 -22.05 5.42 -21.30
C ASP A 117 -22.85 6.11 -20.19
N LYS A 118 -23.49 7.24 -20.56
CA LYS A 118 -24.27 8.08 -19.64
C LYS A 118 -25.48 7.34 -19.09
N VAL A 119 -26.18 6.56 -19.93
CA VAL A 119 -27.46 5.92 -19.56
C VAL A 119 -27.23 4.85 -18.51
N ALA A 120 -26.32 3.93 -18.77
CA ALA A 120 -26.02 2.85 -17.84
C ALA A 120 -25.46 3.39 -16.50
N ASN A 121 -24.57 4.38 -16.54
CA ASN A 121 -24.00 4.92 -15.31
C ASN A 121 -24.96 5.86 -14.55
N GLN A 122 -25.91 6.53 -15.24
CA GLN A 122 -27.00 7.25 -14.56
C GLN A 122 -27.90 6.32 -13.75
N ALA A 123 -28.26 5.17 -14.31
CA ALA A 123 -29.06 4.17 -13.58
C ALA A 123 -28.34 3.69 -12.32
N LYS A 124 -27.04 3.41 -12.41
CA LYS A 124 -26.20 3.05 -11.26
C LYS A 124 -26.14 4.15 -10.20
N LEU A 125 -26.00 5.40 -10.62
CA LEU A 125 -25.96 6.55 -9.71
C LEU A 125 -27.27 6.73 -8.96
N VAL A 126 -28.41 6.59 -9.65
CA VAL A 126 -29.75 6.62 -9.02
C VAL A 126 -29.88 5.52 -7.99
N GLN A 127 -29.52 4.30 -8.35
CA GLN A 127 -29.55 3.16 -7.42
C GLN A 127 -28.64 3.37 -6.19
N LEU A 128 -27.44 3.91 -6.40
CA LEU A 128 -26.52 4.25 -5.31
C LEU A 128 -27.13 5.27 -4.35
N LYS A 129 -27.76 6.34 -4.88
CA LYS A 129 -28.44 7.35 -4.06
C LYS A 129 -29.58 6.74 -3.22
N GLN A 130 -30.37 5.85 -3.81
CA GLN A 130 -31.44 5.15 -3.10
C GLN A 130 -30.92 4.31 -1.94
N LEU A 131 -29.83 3.54 -2.16
CA LEU A 131 -29.19 2.76 -1.11
C LEU A 131 -28.66 3.62 0.03
N ILE A 132 -28.04 4.77 -0.30
CA ILE A 132 -27.54 5.72 0.70
C ILE A 132 -28.69 6.33 1.48
N ALA A 133 -29.80 6.72 0.82
CA ALA A 133 -30.96 7.29 1.47
C ALA A 133 -31.67 6.31 2.43
N SER A 134 -31.62 5.01 2.13
CA SER A 134 -32.13 3.95 3.03
C SER A 134 -31.29 3.75 4.28
N GLY A 135 -30.02 4.21 4.24
CA GLY A 135 -29.06 4.05 5.32
C GLY A 135 -28.53 2.63 5.48
N PHE A 136 -27.51 2.48 6.31
CA PHE A 136 -26.80 1.20 6.51
C PHE A 136 -26.73 0.79 7.99
N SER A 137 -27.58 1.34 8.86
CA SER A 137 -27.52 1.08 10.31
C SER A 137 -27.67 -0.40 10.68
N GLY A 138 -28.38 -1.17 9.85
CA GLY A 138 -28.54 -2.62 10.05
C GLY A 138 -27.25 -3.43 9.98
N ILE A 139 -26.17 -2.90 9.39
CA ILE A 139 -24.86 -3.61 9.37
C ILE A 139 -24.35 -3.89 10.78
N TYR A 140 -24.59 -2.98 11.74
CA TYR A 140 -24.18 -3.16 13.13
C TYR A 140 -24.96 -4.24 13.88
N LYS A 141 -26.06 -4.70 13.30
CA LYS A 141 -26.85 -5.84 13.80
C LYS A 141 -26.56 -7.13 13.03
N ASN A 142 -25.52 -7.11 12.17
CA ASN A 142 -25.18 -8.20 11.26
C ASN A 142 -26.36 -8.63 10.37
N ASP A 143 -27.25 -7.67 10.04
CA ASP A 143 -28.40 -7.91 9.19
C ASP A 143 -27.98 -8.18 7.75
N ALA A 144 -28.36 -9.35 7.21
CA ALA A 144 -27.91 -9.79 5.90
C ALA A 144 -28.33 -8.84 4.76
N ALA A 145 -29.53 -8.27 4.81
CA ALA A 145 -30.03 -7.34 3.80
C ALA A 145 -29.23 -6.02 3.82
N SER A 146 -28.95 -5.50 5.02
CA SER A 146 -28.12 -4.30 5.21
C SER A 146 -26.68 -4.51 4.79
N LEU A 147 -26.08 -5.66 5.07
CA LEU A 147 -24.74 -6.02 4.63
C LEU A 147 -24.67 -6.10 3.10
N GLN A 148 -25.67 -6.71 2.47
CA GLN A 148 -25.76 -6.78 1.02
C GLN A 148 -25.97 -5.39 0.39
N ALA A 149 -26.84 -4.56 0.96
CA ALA A 149 -27.07 -3.19 0.49
C ALA A 149 -25.79 -2.33 0.56
N ALA A 150 -25.06 -2.43 1.67
CA ALA A 150 -23.78 -1.73 1.84
C ALA A 150 -22.73 -2.20 0.81
N SER A 151 -22.58 -3.50 0.63
CA SER A 151 -21.68 -4.09 -0.37
C SER A 151 -22.07 -3.66 -1.79
N LYS A 152 -23.37 -3.64 -2.12
CA LYS A 152 -23.87 -3.17 -3.42
C LYS A 152 -23.60 -1.70 -3.65
N ALA A 153 -23.75 -0.84 -2.63
CA ALA A 153 -23.44 0.58 -2.72
C ALA A 153 -21.96 0.81 -3.04
N LEU A 154 -21.05 0.08 -2.38
CA LEU A 154 -19.61 0.14 -2.64
C LEU A 154 -19.25 -0.38 -4.05
N SER A 155 -19.90 -1.44 -4.52
CA SER A 155 -19.75 -1.95 -5.89
C SER A 155 -20.18 -0.90 -6.91
N LEU A 156 -21.35 -0.29 -6.73
CA LEU A 156 -21.87 0.75 -7.62
C LEU A 156 -20.93 1.98 -7.67
N LYS A 157 -20.45 2.45 -6.51
CA LYS A 157 -19.41 3.49 -6.46
C LYS A 157 -18.22 3.12 -7.33
N ARG A 158 -17.69 1.91 -7.15
CA ARG A 158 -16.53 1.43 -7.91
C ARG A 158 -16.83 1.34 -9.41
N GLU A 159 -17.96 0.76 -9.79
CA GLU A 159 -18.37 0.63 -11.19
C GLU A 159 -18.51 2.00 -11.88
N ILE A 160 -19.14 2.99 -11.22
CA ILE A 160 -19.28 4.34 -11.75
C ILE A 160 -17.92 5.00 -11.95
N LEU A 161 -17.04 4.95 -10.95
CA LEU A 161 -15.74 5.61 -11.02
C LEU A 161 -14.79 4.95 -12.03
N LEU A 162 -14.82 3.60 -12.14
CA LEU A 162 -14.03 2.86 -13.12
C LEU A 162 -14.58 2.91 -14.55
N ALA A 163 -15.79 3.46 -14.74
CA ALA A 163 -16.31 3.74 -16.07
C ALA A 163 -15.68 4.98 -16.73
N ASN A 164 -14.77 5.66 -16.04
CA ASN A 164 -14.04 6.81 -16.57
C ASN A 164 -13.27 6.42 -17.84
N PRO A 165 -13.55 7.06 -19.01
CA PRO A 165 -12.88 6.74 -20.27
C PRO A 165 -11.36 6.95 -20.26
N VAL A 166 -10.85 7.80 -19.36
CA VAL A 166 -9.41 8.04 -19.19
C VAL A 166 -8.73 6.86 -18.49
N LEU A 167 -9.49 6.06 -17.73
CA LEU A 167 -9.00 4.85 -17.06
C LEU A 167 -9.11 3.59 -17.95
N ASP A 168 -8.97 3.72 -19.26
CA ASP A 168 -8.91 2.57 -20.17
C ASP A 168 -7.57 1.85 -20.06
N ILE A 169 -7.27 1.43 -18.83
CA ILE A 169 -6.13 0.63 -18.44
C ILE A 169 -6.61 -0.66 -17.82
N ASP A 170 -5.98 -1.78 -18.15
CA ASP A 170 -6.31 -3.09 -17.61
C ASP A 170 -5.31 -3.56 -16.55
N LYS A 171 -4.12 -2.98 -16.54
CA LYS A 171 -3.01 -3.35 -15.67
C LYS A 171 -2.34 -2.14 -15.07
N ILE A 172 -1.88 -2.28 -13.83
CA ILE A 172 -0.99 -1.32 -13.16
C ILE A 172 0.18 -2.04 -12.51
N ILE A 173 1.32 -1.35 -12.45
CA ILE A 173 2.50 -1.82 -11.71
C ILE A 173 2.55 -1.11 -10.37
N VAL A 174 2.78 -1.86 -9.32
CA VAL A 174 2.82 -1.36 -7.94
C VAL A 174 4.01 -1.91 -7.17
N GLY A 175 4.54 -1.10 -6.26
CA GLY A 175 5.40 -1.58 -5.19
C GLY A 175 4.52 -2.13 -4.05
N ARG A 176 4.74 -3.37 -3.64
CA ARG A 176 4.04 -4.00 -2.51
C ARG A 176 4.99 -4.18 -1.35
N TYR A 177 4.54 -3.81 -0.18
CA TYR A 177 5.30 -3.91 1.05
C TYR A 177 4.49 -4.65 2.11
N LYS A 178 5.09 -5.64 2.77
CA LYS A 178 4.49 -6.25 3.94
C LYS A 178 4.80 -5.36 5.15
N ILE A 179 3.78 -4.74 5.69
CA ILE A 179 3.89 -3.97 6.92
C ILE A 179 4.10 -4.94 8.07
N GLY A 180 5.14 -4.72 8.87
CA GLY A 180 5.38 -5.50 10.08
C GLY A 180 4.49 -5.06 11.24
N THR A 181 4.51 -5.84 12.31
CA THR A 181 3.62 -5.68 13.47
C THR A 181 4.20 -4.79 14.57
N THR A 182 5.47 -4.42 14.49
CA THR A 182 6.11 -3.52 15.47
C THR A 182 6.03 -2.06 15.02
N ALA A 183 5.99 -1.13 15.98
CA ALA A 183 6.00 0.31 15.69
C ALA A 183 7.17 0.73 14.78
N ARG A 184 8.33 0.06 14.90
CA ARG A 184 9.50 0.28 14.05
C ARG A 184 9.24 -0.15 12.60
N GLN A 185 8.46 -1.21 12.38
CA GLN A 185 8.17 -1.77 11.06
C GLN A 185 7.02 -1.05 10.33
N VAL A 186 6.22 -0.26 11.03
CA VAL A 186 5.18 0.61 10.42
C VAL A 186 5.68 2.04 10.17
N ASN A 187 6.92 2.35 10.54
CA ASN A 187 7.53 3.64 10.24
C ASN A 187 7.75 3.77 8.72
N PRO A 188 7.52 4.94 8.09
CA PRO A 188 7.79 5.18 6.68
C PRO A 188 9.19 4.73 6.23
N ARG A 189 10.22 4.91 7.05
CA ARG A 189 11.57 4.38 6.78
C ARG A 189 11.61 2.87 6.61
N ALA A 190 10.76 2.13 7.31
CA ALA A 190 10.66 0.69 7.18
C ALA A 190 9.98 0.26 5.86
N LEU A 191 9.27 1.16 5.19
CA LEU A 191 8.69 0.95 3.87
C LEU A 191 9.62 1.39 2.73
N GLY A 192 10.84 1.83 3.04
CA GLY A 192 11.77 2.39 2.05
C GLY A 192 11.37 3.77 1.54
N THR A 193 10.48 4.45 2.25
CA THR A 193 10.08 5.82 1.98
C THR A 193 10.76 6.77 2.96
N GLN A 194 10.88 8.03 2.56
CA GLN A 194 11.48 9.05 3.40
C GLN A 194 10.45 9.64 4.36
N ASN A 195 10.83 9.90 5.58
CA ASN A 195 9.96 10.47 6.61
C ASN A 195 10.27 11.94 6.93
N ASN A 196 11.28 12.50 6.31
CA ASN A 196 11.73 13.88 6.51
C ASN A 196 11.95 14.55 5.16
N ASN A 197 11.79 15.86 5.10
CA ASN A 197 12.00 16.64 3.89
C ASN A 197 13.48 16.84 3.51
N TRP A 198 14.43 16.45 4.35
CA TRP A 198 15.87 16.49 4.08
C TRP A 198 16.50 15.11 3.82
N SER A 199 15.75 14.03 4.08
CA SER A 199 16.24 12.66 3.92
C SER A 199 16.06 12.18 2.47
N ASN A 200 16.92 11.26 2.06
CA ASN A 200 16.85 10.54 0.80
C ASN A 200 17.23 9.06 1.01
N GLN A 201 17.43 8.30 -0.06
CA GLN A 201 17.76 6.88 0.04
C GLN A 201 19.04 6.60 0.80
N THR A 202 20.01 7.53 0.81
CA THR A 202 21.29 7.34 1.55
C THR A 202 21.05 7.11 3.05
N SER A 203 19.99 7.68 3.62
CA SER A 203 19.60 7.52 5.01
C SER A 203 18.61 6.37 5.27
N ALA A 204 18.12 5.71 4.22
CA ALA A 204 17.19 4.59 4.34
C ALA A 204 17.92 3.29 4.75
N SER A 205 17.17 2.38 5.40
CA SER A 205 17.69 1.05 5.72
C SER A 205 18.12 0.30 4.47
N ARG A 206 19.25 -0.41 4.55
CA ARG A 206 19.80 -1.20 3.44
C ARG A 206 19.17 -2.59 3.29
N GLY A 207 18.21 -2.94 4.13
CA GLY A 207 17.51 -4.22 4.10
C GLY A 207 16.48 -4.34 5.22
N GLY A 208 15.92 -5.56 5.38
CA GLY A 208 14.88 -5.83 6.37
C GLY A 208 13.47 -5.55 5.84
N PHE A 209 13.33 -5.33 4.54
CA PHE A 209 12.05 -5.14 3.87
C PHE A 209 11.52 -6.45 3.33
N ASN A 210 10.19 -6.61 3.32
CA ASN A 210 9.50 -7.61 2.54
C ASN A 210 8.74 -6.89 1.43
N ALA A 211 9.49 -6.50 0.41
CA ALA A 211 9.03 -5.69 -0.71
C ALA A 211 9.05 -6.51 -2.01
N GLU A 212 8.16 -6.18 -2.92
CA GLU A 212 8.14 -6.72 -4.28
C GLU A 212 7.54 -5.73 -5.27
N ILE A 213 7.88 -5.89 -6.53
CA ILE A 213 7.21 -5.23 -7.65
C ILE A 213 6.17 -6.21 -8.20
N ALA A 214 4.92 -5.77 -8.31
CA ALA A 214 3.83 -6.61 -8.78
C ALA A 214 2.99 -5.92 -9.86
N GLU A 215 2.42 -6.74 -10.73
CA GLU A 215 1.35 -6.35 -11.66
C GLU A 215 0.00 -6.66 -11.02
N LEU A 216 -0.90 -5.68 -11.01
CA LEU A 216 -2.31 -5.89 -10.73
C LEU A 216 -3.06 -5.85 -12.06
N SER A 217 -3.86 -6.87 -12.35
CA SER A 217 -4.68 -6.99 -13.55
C SER A 217 -6.13 -7.26 -13.22
N ASN A 218 -7.00 -7.20 -14.24
CA ASN A 218 -8.45 -7.30 -14.07
C ASN A 218 -9.01 -6.25 -13.08
N LEU A 219 -8.58 -4.99 -13.26
CA LEU A 219 -8.87 -3.89 -12.33
C LEU A 219 -10.36 -3.60 -12.16
N ARG A 220 -11.21 -4.00 -13.11
CA ARG A 220 -12.67 -3.82 -13.07
C ARG A 220 -13.42 -5.00 -12.44
N GLY A 221 -12.76 -6.15 -12.29
CA GLY A 221 -13.32 -7.37 -11.69
C GLY A 221 -12.56 -7.79 -10.43
N ASP A 222 -12.34 -9.09 -10.30
CA ASP A 222 -11.50 -9.67 -9.25
C ASP A 222 -10.05 -9.41 -9.58
N ILE A 223 -9.42 -8.52 -8.83
CA ILE A 223 -8.03 -8.12 -9.07
C ILE A 223 -7.12 -9.33 -8.90
N LYS A 224 -6.33 -9.60 -9.93
CA LYS A 224 -5.26 -10.61 -9.91
C LYS A 224 -3.93 -9.92 -9.66
N THR A 225 -3.08 -10.55 -8.86
CA THR A 225 -1.74 -10.07 -8.55
C THR A 225 -0.72 -11.05 -9.09
N ARG A 226 0.29 -10.55 -9.81
CA ARG A 226 1.45 -11.31 -10.26
C ARG A 226 2.71 -10.60 -9.83
N THR A 227 3.59 -11.28 -9.10
CA THR A 227 4.92 -10.75 -8.79
C THR A 227 5.76 -10.66 -10.06
N ILE A 228 6.31 -9.48 -10.34
CA ILE A 228 7.28 -9.23 -11.40
C ILE A 228 8.68 -9.48 -10.87
N PHE A 229 9.01 -8.86 -9.73
CA PHE A 229 10.34 -8.96 -9.14
C PHE A 229 10.26 -8.86 -7.61
N LYS A 230 11.07 -9.67 -6.94
CA LYS A 230 11.24 -9.62 -5.49
C LYS A 230 12.73 -9.67 -5.16
N PRO A 231 13.27 -8.67 -4.42
CA PRO A 231 14.65 -8.69 -3.97
C PRO A 231 14.92 -9.89 -3.05
N ASN A 232 16.03 -10.59 -3.25
CA ASN A 232 16.46 -11.69 -2.39
C ASN A 232 17.29 -11.22 -1.18
N ASN A 233 17.76 -9.98 -1.20
CA ASN A 233 18.58 -9.37 -0.14
C ASN A 233 17.78 -8.55 0.88
N GLY A 234 16.44 -8.58 0.81
CA GLY A 234 15.57 -7.82 1.69
C GLY A 234 15.59 -6.31 1.46
N SER A 235 16.03 -5.85 0.29
CA SER A 235 15.94 -4.44 -0.10
C SER A 235 14.50 -4.00 -0.32
N SER A 236 14.25 -2.71 -0.17
CA SER A 236 13.07 -2.02 -0.72
C SER A 236 13.18 -1.88 -2.26
N VAL A 237 12.07 -1.55 -2.93
CA VAL A 237 11.98 -1.31 -4.38
C VAL A 237 11.23 0.00 -4.67
N PRO A 238 11.72 1.14 -4.18
CA PRO A 238 11.12 2.45 -4.45
C PRO A 238 11.37 2.94 -5.87
N ASP A 239 10.78 4.10 -6.19
CA ASP A 239 11.06 4.92 -7.38
C ASP A 239 10.74 4.21 -8.70
N LEU A 240 9.61 3.48 -8.75
CA LEU A 240 9.18 2.76 -9.94
C LEU A 240 8.92 3.71 -11.11
N LYS A 241 9.58 3.51 -12.23
CA LYS A 241 9.35 4.25 -13.48
C LYS A 241 9.18 3.27 -14.64
N LEU A 242 7.99 3.21 -15.20
CA LEU A 242 7.72 2.42 -16.40
C LEU A 242 8.38 3.09 -17.61
N HIS A 243 9.08 2.31 -18.43
CA HIS A 243 9.61 2.79 -19.70
C HIS A 243 8.47 3.04 -20.71
N TRP A 244 8.67 3.90 -21.70
CA TRP A 244 7.63 4.26 -22.67
C TRP A 244 7.18 3.11 -23.57
N ASP A 245 8.00 2.04 -23.72
CA ASP A 245 7.61 0.82 -24.44
C ASP A 245 6.63 -0.06 -23.64
N ALA A 246 6.44 0.24 -22.34
CA ALA A 246 5.65 -0.56 -21.40
C ALA A 246 6.09 -2.04 -21.30
N GLU A 247 7.37 -2.36 -21.60
CA GLU A 247 7.92 -3.71 -21.52
C GLU A 247 8.90 -3.89 -20.34
N ARG A 248 9.39 -2.80 -19.78
CA ARG A 248 10.38 -2.78 -18.69
C ARG A 248 10.17 -1.61 -17.75
N LEU A 249 10.68 -1.75 -16.57
CA LEU A 249 10.63 -0.69 -15.56
C LEU A 249 11.97 -0.52 -14.85
N MET A 250 12.21 0.71 -14.41
CA MET A 250 13.34 1.14 -13.61
C MET A 250 12.90 1.31 -12.16
N PHE A 251 13.79 1.03 -11.22
CA PHE A 251 13.56 1.21 -9.78
C PHE A 251 14.88 1.32 -9.03
N SER A 252 14.80 1.82 -7.79
CA SER A 252 15.96 1.84 -6.89
C SER A 252 15.98 0.57 -6.04
N MET A 253 17.17 0.02 -5.80
CA MET A 253 17.39 -1.13 -4.94
C MET A 253 18.82 -1.11 -4.39
N VAL A 254 19.00 -1.67 -3.20
CA VAL A 254 20.34 -1.88 -2.62
C VAL A 254 21.03 -3.05 -3.32
N ASP A 255 22.25 -2.84 -3.80
CA ASP A 255 23.05 -3.87 -4.45
C ASP A 255 23.80 -4.78 -3.45
N THR A 256 24.69 -5.63 -3.96
CA THR A 256 25.52 -6.55 -3.16
C THR A 256 26.50 -5.82 -2.24
N ASP A 257 26.94 -4.64 -2.63
CA ASP A 257 27.87 -3.80 -1.86
C ASP A 257 27.16 -2.92 -0.83
N LYS A 258 25.85 -3.17 -0.61
CA LYS A 258 25.00 -2.40 0.30
C LYS A 258 24.87 -0.92 -0.09
N ARG A 259 24.89 -0.62 -1.39
CA ARG A 259 24.69 0.70 -1.97
C ARG A 259 23.36 0.79 -2.71
N TRP A 260 22.69 1.91 -2.62
CA TRP A 260 21.53 2.19 -3.44
C TRP A 260 21.95 2.36 -4.90
N GLN A 261 21.32 1.62 -5.79
CA GLN A 261 21.59 1.63 -7.21
C GLN A 261 20.30 1.59 -8.01
N VAL A 262 20.37 2.04 -9.26
CA VAL A 262 19.26 2.01 -10.21
C VAL A 262 19.30 0.72 -11.01
N PHE A 263 18.20 0.00 -10.97
CA PHE A 263 18.03 -1.27 -11.69
C PHE A 263 16.91 -1.17 -12.72
N GLU A 264 16.95 -2.04 -13.69
CA GLU A 264 15.90 -2.27 -14.68
C GLU A 264 15.52 -3.74 -14.68
N VAL A 265 14.24 -4.04 -14.83
CA VAL A 265 13.72 -5.40 -15.04
C VAL A 265 12.62 -5.36 -16.10
N LYS A 266 12.51 -6.43 -16.91
CA LYS A 266 11.37 -6.59 -17.82
C LYS A 266 10.10 -6.93 -17.05
N LEU A 267 8.94 -6.61 -17.63
CA LEU A 267 7.65 -6.91 -16.99
C LEU A 267 7.35 -8.41 -16.88
N ASP A 268 8.05 -9.27 -17.62
CA ASP A 268 8.00 -10.73 -17.45
C ASP A 268 8.81 -11.23 -16.24
N GLY A 269 9.56 -10.36 -15.57
CA GLY A 269 10.42 -10.65 -14.42
C GLY A 269 11.84 -11.05 -14.80
N THR A 270 12.20 -11.04 -16.08
CA THR A 270 13.55 -11.38 -16.56
C THR A 270 14.41 -10.15 -16.79
N GLY A 271 15.70 -10.36 -17.04
CA GLY A 271 16.62 -9.32 -17.52
C GLY A 271 16.95 -8.27 -16.47
N LEU A 272 16.92 -8.62 -15.16
CA LEU A 272 17.40 -7.71 -14.13
C LEU A 272 18.83 -7.27 -14.41
N LYS A 273 19.05 -5.96 -14.45
CA LYS A 273 20.38 -5.36 -14.64
C LYS A 273 20.50 -4.05 -13.89
N LYS A 274 21.69 -3.74 -13.43
CA LYS A 274 22.08 -2.42 -12.96
C LYS A 274 22.22 -1.49 -14.16
N LEU A 275 21.75 -0.26 -14.06
CA LEU A 275 21.69 0.67 -15.19
C LEU A 275 22.85 1.66 -15.23
N ILE A 276 23.37 2.04 -14.08
CA ILE A 276 24.44 3.04 -13.96
C ILE A 276 25.68 2.34 -13.45
N GLU A 277 26.73 2.33 -14.27
CA GLU A 277 28.02 1.77 -13.94
C GLU A 277 29.05 2.88 -13.89
N THR A 278 29.78 2.99 -12.79
CA THR A 278 30.85 3.97 -12.58
C THR A 278 32.05 3.30 -11.93
N PRO A 279 33.27 3.85 -12.14
CA PRO A 279 34.47 3.36 -11.45
C PRO A 279 34.44 3.66 -9.93
N GLU A 280 33.73 4.72 -9.52
CA GLU A 280 33.59 5.12 -8.12
C GLU A 280 32.58 4.22 -7.41
N LYS A 281 33.06 3.38 -6.50
CA LYS A 281 32.24 2.37 -5.80
C LYS A 281 31.44 2.93 -4.64
N ASP A 282 31.71 4.14 -4.19
CA ASP A 282 31.03 4.82 -3.09
C ASP A 282 29.86 5.70 -3.55
N LEU A 283 29.67 5.85 -4.87
CA LEU A 283 28.50 6.54 -5.40
C LEU A 283 27.23 5.69 -5.28
N GLU A 284 26.20 6.35 -4.83
CA GLU A 284 24.83 5.83 -4.79
C GLU A 284 23.97 6.51 -5.86
N PHE A 285 23.08 5.73 -6.49
CA PHE A 285 22.15 6.23 -7.49
C PHE A 285 20.74 5.73 -7.18
N PHE A 286 19.80 6.64 -7.16
CA PHE A 286 18.40 6.35 -6.83
C PHE A 286 17.48 7.37 -7.51
N ASP A 287 16.16 7.18 -7.38
CA ASP A 287 15.12 8.08 -7.87
C ASP A 287 15.41 8.58 -9.30
N ALA A 288 15.53 7.62 -10.21
CA ALA A 288 15.94 7.89 -11.57
C ALA A 288 14.75 7.97 -12.54
N THR A 289 14.97 8.60 -13.70
CA THR A 289 14.00 8.67 -14.80
C THR A 289 14.69 8.48 -16.14
N TYR A 290 13.99 7.79 -17.07
CA TYR A 290 14.43 7.69 -18.46
C TYR A 290 14.29 9.04 -19.17
N LEU A 291 15.20 9.31 -20.09
CA LEU A 291 15.07 10.40 -21.07
C LEU A 291 14.75 9.85 -22.45
N PRO A 292 14.02 10.59 -23.31
CA PRO A 292 13.73 10.16 -24.68
C PRO A 292 14.97 9.88 -25.52
N SER A 293 16.11 10.46 -25.15
CA SER A 293 17.41 10.25 -25.80
C SER A 293 18.05 8.88 -25.45
N GLY A 294 17.48 8.12 -24.50
CA GLY A 294 18.07 6.92 -23.93
C GLY A 294 19.04 7.17 -22.79
N LYS A 295 19.30 8.44 -22.44
CA LYS A 295 20.05 8.81 -21.25
C LYS A 295 19.18 8.67 -19.99
N ILE A 296 19.81 8.72 -18.83
CA ILE A 296 19.15 8.58 -17.53
C ILE A 296 19.50 9.80 -16.67
N ILE A 297 18.50 10.39 -16.04
CA ILE A 297 18.70 11.28 -14.90
C ILE A 297 18.49 10.48 -13.64
N ALA A 298 19.40 10.57 -12.68
CA ALA A 298 19.28 9.97 -11.37
C ALA A 298 19.67 10.98 -10.29
N VAL A 299 19.21 10.73 -9.08
CA VAL A 299 19.72 11.39 -7.88
C VAL A 299 20.93 10.60 -7.36
N SER A 300 21.95 11.29 -6.90
CA SER A 300 23.20 10.69 -6.43
C SER A 300 23.83 11.53 -5.32
N ASN A 301 24.61 10.89 -4.47
CA ASN A 301 25.51 11.54 -3.52
C ASN A 301 26.80 12.07 -4.18
N ILE A 302 26.82 12.25 -5.48
CA ILE A 302 27.99 12.66 -6.30
C ILE A 302 28.66 13.96 -5.83
N GLY A 303 27.95 14.76 -5.03
CA GLY A 303 28.51 15.97 -4.42
C GLY A 303 29.41 15.69 -3.22
N TYR A 304 29.33 14.51 -2.62
CA TYR A 304 29.99 14.14 -1.36
C TYR A 304 29.76 15.14 -0.22
N ASN A 305 28.59 15.77 -0.21
CA ASN A 305 28.19 16.73 0.81
C ASN A 305 27.20 16.11 1.78
N GLY A 306 27.38 16.35 3.06
CA GLY A 306 26.40 16.02 4.08
C GLY A 306 25.35 17.12 4.22
N VAL A 307 24.12 16.74 4.57
CA VAL A 307 23.03 17.69 4.85
C VAL A 307 23.34 18.44 6.16
N PRO A 308 23.47 19.77 6.15
CA PRO A 308 23.89 20.54 7.33
C PRO A 308 22.94 20.40 8.53
N CYS A 309 21.63 20.34 8.27
CA CYS A 309 20.60 20.27 9.31
C CYS A 309 20.68 19.02 10.20
N VAL A 310 21.36 17.96 9.74
CA VAL A 310 21.51 16.69 10.46
C VAL A 310 22.99 16.36 10.72
N ASN A 311 23.83 17.39 10.84
CA ASN A 311 25.27 17.26 11.12
C ASN A 311 26.03 16.38 10.09
N GLY A 312 25.56 16.36 8.84
CA GLY A 312 26.15 15.56 7.76
C GLY A 312 25.85 14.07 7.80
N ASN A 313 24.92 13.61 8.66
CA ASN A 313 24.55 12.19 8.74
C ASN A 313 23.78 11.66 7.53
N ASP A 314 23.06 12.54 6.83
CA ASP A 314 22.41 12.25 5.55
C ASP A 314 23.20 12.92 4.42
N GLU A 315 23.39 12.24 3.31
CA GLU A 315 24.12 12.80 2.16
C GLU A 315 23.18 13.59 1.25
N VAL A 316 23.68 14.69 0.69
CA VAL A 316 22.91 15.53 -0.22
C VAL A 316 22.71 14.81 -1.56
N GLY A 317 21.44 14.62 -1.94
CA GLY A 317 21.07 14.08 -3.25
C GLY A 317 21.14 15.15 -4.33
N ASN A 318 22.10 15.04 -5.25
CA ASN A 318 22.17 15.89 -6.43
C ASN A 318 21.79 15.14 -7.69
N MET A 319 21.15 15.81 -8.65
CA MET A 319 20.85 15.18 -9.93
C MET A 319 22.10 15.04 -10.78
N CYS A 320 22.21 13.91 -11.46
CA CYS A 320 23.22 13.63 -12.47
C CYS A 320 22.59 13.08 -13.75
N LEU A 321 23.27 13.28 -14.86
CA LEU A 321 22.96 12.74 -16.17
C LEU A 321 23.96 11.63 -16.48
N TYR A 322 23.45 10.43 -16.77
CA TYR A 322 24.25 9.30 -17.21
C TYR A 322 23.92 8.95 -18.66
N ASP A 323 24.94 8.72 -19.47
CA ASP A 323 24.80 8.21 -20.84
C ASP A 323 25.22 6.75 -20.90
N PRO A 324 24.29 5.79 -21.08
CA PRO A 324 24.63 4.37 -21.17
C PRO A 324 25.49 3.99 -22.40
N LYS A 325 25.59 4.88 -23.40
CA LYS A 325 26.35 4.58 -24.63
C LYS A 325 27.87 4.67 -24.42
N ASP A 326 28.33 5.60 -23.61
CA ASP A 326 29.73 5.85 -23.38
C ASP A 326 30.13 5.80 -21.89
N GLY A 327 29.15 5.57 -21.00
CA GLY A 327 29.36 5.53 -19.56
C GLY A 327 29.61 6.90 -18.92
N SER A 328 29.43 7.99 -19.66
CA SER A 328 29.68 9.33 -19.11
C SER A 328 28.67 9.72 -18.05
N LEU A 329 29.18 10.28 -16.95
CA LEU A 329 28.41 10.78 -15.82
C LEU A 329 28.66 12.28 -15.64
N ARG A 330 27.60 13.07 -15.55
CA ARG A 330 27.70 14.52 -15.36
C ARG A 330 26.73 14.99 -14.28
N ARG A 331 27.25 15.66 -13.24
CA ARG A 331 26.43 16.34 -12.23
C ARG A 331 25.66 17.51 -12.88
N LEU A 332 24.37 17.64 -12.57
CA LEU A 332 23.46 18.65 -13.10
C LEU A 332 23.11 19.73 -12.07
N THR A 333 22.94 19.36 -10.81
CA THR A 333 22.60 20.29 -9.73
C THR A 333 23.73 20.40 -8.73
N PHE A 334 23.90 21.60 -8.16
CA PHE A 334 25.01 21.95 -7.28
C PHE A 334 24.49 22.59 -5.98
N ASP A 335 23.26 22.24 -5.62
CA ASP A 335 22.61 22.77 -4.44
C ASP A 335 23.26 22.23 -3.16
N GLN A 336 23.14 23.01 -2.09
CA GLN A 336 23.60 22.64 -0.76
C GLN A 336 22.68 21.57 -0.15
N ASP A 337 21.40 21.60 -0.52
CA ASP A 337 20.37 20.69 -0.06
C ASP A 337 19.91 19.77 -1.20
N ALA A 338 19.11 18.75 -0.85
CA ALA A 338 18.82 17.66 -1.76
C ALA A 338 17.79 18.02 -2.86
N ASN A 339 17.90 17.32 -3.97
CA ASN A 339 16.98 17.34 -5.11
C ASN A 339 16.37 15.96 -5.28
N TRP A 340 15.06 15.88 -5.58
CA TRP A 340 14.33 14.61 -5.68
C TRP A 340 13.35 14.58 -6.83
N ALA A 341 12.83 13.37 -7.10
CA ALA A 341 11.71 13.06 -7.93
C ALA A 341 11.77 13.67 -9.35
N PRO A 342 12.88 13.46 -10.09
CA PRO A 342 12.95 13.95 -11.45
C PRO A 342 11.89 13.29 -12.33
N THR A 343 11.19 14.11 -13.12
CA THR A 343 10.15 13.66 -14.03
C THR A 343 10.25 14.44 -15.35
N VAL A 344 10.18 13.71 -16.47
CA VAL A 344 10.19 14.32 -17.80
C VAL A 344 8.81 14.85 -18.12
N MET A 345 8.73 16.15 -18.44
CA MET A 345 7.50 16.80 -18.89
C MET A 345 7.31 16.63 -20.41
N ASN A 346 6.08 16.79 -20.90
CA ASN A 346 5.74 16.68 -22.33
C ASN A 346 6.53 17.64 -23.24
N ASN A 347 7.03 18.76 -22.70
CA ASN A 347 7.86 19.72 -23.42
C ASN A 347 9.37 19.42 -23.36
N GLY A 348 9.75 18.25 -22.82
CA GLY A 348 11.15 17.81 -22.67
C GLY A 348 11.90 18.42 -21.50
N ARG A 349 11.26 19.26 -20.68
CA ARG A 349 11.87 19.77 -19.46
C ARG A 349 11.82 18.72 -18.36
N ILE A 350 12.72 18.86 -17.36
CA ILE A 350 12.71 18.06 -16.16
C ILE A 350 12.08 18.87 -15.03
N MET A 351 11.00 18.34 -14.47
CA MET A 351 10.43 18.81 -13.22
C MET A 351 11.05 18.00 -12.09
N TYR A 352 11.40 18.64 -11.00
CA TYR A 352 11.93 17.97 -9.81
C TYR A 352 11.63 18.76 -8.55
N THR A 353 11.72 18.12 -7.40
CA THR A 353 11.64 18.78 -6.10
C THR A 353 13.03 19.26 -5.69
N ARG A 354 13.15 20.54 -5.38
CA ARG A 354 14.33 21.15 -4.78
C ARG A 354 13.99 21.59 -3.36
N TRP A 355 14.85 21.27 -2.42
CA TRP A 355 14.75 21.78 -1.06
C TRP A 355 15.68 22.96 -0.86
N GLU A 356 15.13 24.03 -0.22
CA GLU A 356 15.84 25.26 0.19
C GLU A 356 15.51 25.61 1.64
#